data_fb42fa57851b1e62f553352cdaea6ddc
#
_entry.id   fb42fa57851b1e62f553352cdaea6ddc
#
_cell.length_a   1.000
_cell.length_b   1.000
_cell.length_c   1.000
_cell.angle_alpha   90.00
_cell.angle_beta   90.00
_cell.angle_gamma   90.00
#
_symmetry.space_group_name_H-M   'P 1'
#
loop_
_entity.id
_entity.type
_entity.pdbx_description
1 polymer ?
#
loop_
_entity_poly.entity_id
_entity_poly.type
_entity_poly.pdbx_seq_one_letter_code
_entity_poly.pdbx_strand_id
1 'polypeptide(L)'
;VTETSIVSQRFDARAPLPARDHGWGQWLNKLNAQLTYKKFTFGVRLDSGLYWNRPEDRTFVEGGKFDPAFRDSIVADGATRFRNNVYPAKIWGSYKDKGLEITLGDAYAQFGRGLTLSLRKFDELGIDTTARGAKIALQKGPIGLTAIAGFGNPTRVDEASGRAMFVSKPFGANGSGSGIPMFGSDRILGAEISGGRGGPVVLTTRAVRISRCAPYSYSGPGEIKDGLFATPIGTCNDADTSAFLATLPTGLNPLYGAKKVDFVGQSVEVPNLFGHGTLYVEGAIQNYSGSAESGVRGSGNAIYGSFSSTFGAITNTIEVKSYRNFLPVPASVNANRAVEFSNVAYTQLPTTEPLIADSMFGNFNACVDGGRLRTDARVNKHLLVYAAGGYYHTKSEVPGAGCDRYGRYQSEISAGEGQNNVWDGLTGIEYRFDKDRSQLLASIGVRNDRLENGRLYYNERALNYTFNYYLKGAYSLEFTGRHRMRFEEGQNAKDRGDLQISVPWAQGFHQTALKIAPKWVIAQGIEYYTITGQPAWYVNGSILYRFTSGSNVKIFAGQQQGGLRCVSGVCRIFPAFEGVRAELTLRY
;
A
#
# COMPACT_ATOMS: atom_id res chain seq x y z
N VAL A 1 -9.12 1.51 25.10
CA VAL A 1 -9.15 0.26 24.34
C VAL A 1 -9.95 0.47 23.06
N THR A 2 -9.51 -0.12 21.97
CA THR A 2 -10.26 -0.13 20.69
C THR A 2 -10.30 -1.54 20.16
N GLU A 3 -11.47 -2.02 19.82
CA GLU A 3 -11.67 -3.32 19.21
C GLU A 3 -12.32 -3.16 17.83
N THR A 4 -11.81 -3.87 16.84
CA THR A 4 -12.43 -3.99 15.52
C THR A 4 -12.65 -5.47 15.23
N SER A 5 -13.90 -5.85 15.02
CA SER A 5 -14.31 -7.21 14.73
C SER A 5 -14.99 -7.25 13.37
N ILE A 6 -14.52 -8.11 12.49
CA ILE A 6 -15.02 -8.28 11.13
C ILE A 6 -15.45 -9.73 10.95
N VAL A 7 -16.74 -9.94 10.77
CA VAL A 7 -17.30 -11.25 10.44
C VAL A 7 -17.76 -11.20 8.99
N SER A 8 -17.36 -12.16 8.19
CA SER A 8 -17.82 -12.24 6.81
C SER A 8 -18.12 -13.68 6.40
N GLN A 9 -19.19 -13.84 5.63
CA GLN A 9 -19.56 -15.05 4.91
C GLN A 9 -19.46 -14.74 3.41
N ARG A 10 -18.65 -15.51 2.71
CA ARG A 10 -18.43 -15.36 1.26
C ARG A 10 -19.18 -16.47 0.52
N PHE A 11 -19.73 -16.12 -0.63
CA PHE A 11 -20.47 -17.04 -1.47
C PHE A 11 -19.80 -17.31 -2.82
N ASP A 12 -18.76 -16.57 -3.16
CA ASP A 12 -17.86 -16.65 -4.32
C ASP A 12 -18.52 -17.29 -5.58
N ALA A 13 -19.70 -16.79 -5.96
CA ALA A 13 -20.50 -17.34 -7.07
C ALA A 13 -19.78 -17.30 -8.43
N ARG A 14 -18.74 -16.49 -8.53
CA ARG A 14 -17.88 -16.36 -9.72
C ARG A 14 -16.59 -17.15 -9.63
N ALA A 15 -16.32 -17.80 -8.51
CA ALA A 15 -15.17 -18.67 -8.39
C ALA A 15 -15.32 -19.93 -9.27
N PRO A 16 -14.21 -20.48 -9.80
CA PRO A 16 -14.27 -21.74 -10.53
C PRO A 16 -14.78 -22.87 -9.64
N LEU A 17 -15.51 -23.82 -10.22
CA LEU A 17 -15.88 -25.07 -9.54
C LEU A 17 -14.61 -25.77 -8.99
N PRO A 18 -14.54 -26.27 -7.77
CA PRO A 18 -15.63 -26.53 -6.80
C PRO A 18 -15.87 -25.45 -5.74
N ALA A 19 -15.23 -24.30 -5.81
CA ALA A 19 -15.34 -23.25 -4.79
C ALA A 19 -16.76 -22.66 -4.66
N ARG A 20 -17.60 -22.83 -5.70
CA ARG A 20 -18.98 -22.35 -5.69
C ARG A 20 -19.88 -23.08 -4.72
N ASP A 21 -19.55 -24.33 -4.40
CA ASP A 21 -20.44 -25.20 -3.63
C ASP A 21 -20.30 -25.05 -2.13
N HIS A 22 -19.25 -24.33 -1.67
CA HIS A 22 -18.95 -24.21 -0.25
C HIS A 22 -18.65 -22.76 0.10
N GLY A 23 -19.68 -22.02 0.45
CA GLY A 23 -19.51 -20.71 1.07
C GLY A 23 -18.62 -20.83 2.31
N TRP A 24 -17.59 -19.99 2.43
CA TRP A 24 -16.70 -19.97 3.57
C TRP A 24 -16.81 -18.68 4.35
N GLY A 25 -16.47 -18.74 5.61
CA GLY A 25 -16.55 -17.58 6.45
C GLY A 25 -15.33 -17.37 7.32
N GLN A 26 -15.24 -16.17 7.85
CA GLN A 26 -14.15 -15.74 8.71
C GLN A 26 -14.63 -14.75 9.76
N TRP A 27 -13.98 -14.82 10.90
CA TRP A 27 -14.04 -13.78 11.91
C TRP A 27 -12.63 -13.27 12.21
N LEU A 28 -12.38 -12.02 11.91
CA LEU A 28 -11.14 -11.32 12.21
C LEU A 28 -11.39 -10.36 13.37
N ASN A 29 -10.55 -10.39 14.36
CA ASN A 29 -10.63 -9.45 15.48
C ASN A 29 -9.28 -8.78 15.69
N LYS A 30 -9.31 -7.47 15.96
CA LYS A 30 -8.17 -6.63 16.30
C LYS A 30 -8.48 -5.90 17.60
N LEU A 31 -7.83 -6.30 18.65
CA LEU A 31 -7.92 -5.64 19.94
C LEU A 31 -6.67 -4.80 20.17
N ASN A 32 -6.84 -3.49 20.27
CA ASN A 32 -5.77 -2.57 20.65
C ASN A 32 -6.04 -2.06 22.05
N ALA A 33 -5.11 -2.29 22.97
CA ALA A 33 -5.13 -1.75 24.30
C ALA A 33 -3.94 -0.82 24.50
N GLN A 34 -4.19 0.34 25.08
CA GLN A 34 -3.15 1.32 25.42
C GLN A 34 -3.39 1.86 26.80
N LEU A 35 -2.34 1.92 27.59
CA LEU A 35 -2.32 2.53 28.91
C LEU A 35 -1.28 3.64 28.93
N THR A 36 -1.70 4.84 29.32
CA THR A 36 -0.79 5.98 29.49
C THR A 36 -0.73 6.36 30.96
N TYR A 37 0.46 6.37 31.51
CA TYR A 37 0.71 6.81 32.88
C TYR A 37 1.86 7.81 32.90
N LYS A 38 1.55 9.07 33.20
CA LYS A 38 2.53 10.19 33.18
C LYS A 38 3.24 10.28 31.82
N LYS A 39 4.54 9.97 31.80
CA LYS A 39 5.42 10.03 30.65
C LYS A 39 5.55 8.69 29.90
N PHE A 40 4.94 7.65 30.44
CA PHE A 40 5.01 6.30 29.89
C PHE A 40 3.71 5.94 29.20
N THR A 41 3.82 5.29 28.05
CA THR A 41 2.69 4.70 27.35
C THR A 41 3.04 3.26 26.98
N PHE A 42 2.16 2.33 27.28
CA PHE A 42 2.29 0.93 26.90
C PHE A 42 1.13 0.55 25.98
N GLY A 43 1.40 -0.20 24.95
CA GLY A 43 0.39 -0.64 24.03
C GLY A 43 0.59 -2.09 23.60
N VAL A 44 -0.54 -2.76 23.37
CA VAL A 44 -0.60 -4.10 22.79
C VAL A 44 -1.70 -4.16 21.76
N ARG A 45 -1.43 -4.83 20.65
CA ARG A 45 -2.42 -5.21 19.67
C ARG A 45 -2.43 -6.72 19.54
N LEU A 46 -3.61 -7.29 19.77
CA LEU A 46 -3.89 -8.70 19.54
C LEU A 46 -4.71 -8.82 18.26
N ASP A 47 -4.23 -9.61 17.33
CA ASP A 47 -4.98 -9.98 16.12
C ASP A 47 -5.41 -11.45 16.26
N SER A 48 -6.65 -11.75 15.89
CA SER A 48 -7.15 -13.11 15.82
C SER A 48 -7.91 -13.36 14.54
N GLY A 49 -7.84 -14.59 14.05
CA GLY A 49 -8.58 -15.05 12.90
C GLY A 49 -9.18 -16.42 13.18
N LEU A 50 -10.50 -16.54 12.96
CA LEU A 50 -11.22 -17.81 12.97
C LEU A 50 -11.85 -18.00 11.60
N TYR A 51 -11.76 -19.21 11.08
CA TYR A 51 -12.25 -19.56 9.75
C TYR A 51 -13.13 -20.81 9.82
N TRP A 52 -14.22 -20.82 9.09
CA TRP A 52 -15.12 -21.98 8.93
C TRP A 52 -15.40 -22.24 7.45
N ASN A 53 -15.68 -23.49 7.11
CA ASN A 53 -15.83 -23.96 5.72
C ASN A 53 -14.70 -23.45 4.85
N ARG A 54 -13.46 -23.68 5.30
CA ARG A 54 -12.27 -23.13 4.64
C ARG A 54 -12.23 -23.55 3.19
N PRO A 55 -11.82 -22.66 2.27
CA PRO A 55 -11.54 -23.05 0.92
C PRO A 55 -10.49 -24.17 0.93
N GLU A 56 -10.81 -25.29 0.29
CA GLU A 56 -9.81 -26.30 0.03
C GLU A 56 -8.76 -25.77 -0.94
N ASP A 57 -7.56 -26.32 -0.88
CA ASP A 57 -6.35 -25.87 -1.56
C ASP A 57 -6.52 -25.61 -3.07
N ARG A 58 -7.52 -26.21 -3.70
CA ARG A 58 -7.77 -26.12 -5.14
C ARG A 58 -8.49 -24.85 -5.60
N THR A 59 -8.98 -24.03 -4.68
CA THR A 59 -9.94 -22.96 -4.98
C THR A 59 -9.31 -21.60 -5.26
N PHE A 60 -8.00 -21.45 -5.06
CA PHE A 60 -7.29 -20.17 -5.22
C PHE A 60 -6.68 -19.94 -6.60
N VAL A 61 -6.85 -20.84 -7.52
CA VAL A 61 -6.36 -20.68 -8.89
C VAL A 61 -7.43 -19.93 -9.70
N GLU A 62 -7.56 -18.65 -9.48
CA GLU A 62 -8.26 -17.80 -10.45
C GLU A 62 -7.44 -17.75 -11.73
N GLY A 63 -8.00 -18.24 -12.83
CA GLY A 63 -7.52 -17.97 -14.17
C GLY A 63 -6.73 -19.05 -14.90
N GLY A 64 -6.63 -20.28 -14.42
CA GLY A 64 -6.33 -21.45 -15.27
C GLY A 64 -4.99 -21.53 -16.04
N LYS A 65 -4.11 -20.53 -15.96
CA LYS A 65 -2.88 -20.47 -16.76
C LYS A 65 -1.58 -20.31 -15.94
N PHE A 66 -1.58 -20.72 -14.70
CA PHE A 66 -0.35 -20.73 -13.91
C PHE A 66 0.44 -22.01 -14.14
N ASP A 67 1.77 -21.87 -14.16
CA ASP A 67 2.72 -22.99 -14.13
C ASP A 67 2.30 -24.01 -13.05
N PRO A 68 2.21 -25.31 -13.35
CA PRO A 68 1.88 -26.36 -12.38
C PRO A 68 2.72 -26.28 -11.10
N ALA A 69 4.02 -26.00 -11.21
CA ALA A 69 4.90 -25.84 -10.05
C ALA A 69 4.53 -24.65 -9.16
N PHE A 70 4.07 -23.56 -9.75
CA PHE A 70 3.56 -22.39 -9.03
C PHE A 70 2.19 -22.68 -8.39
N ARG A 71 1.34 -23.44 -9.09
CA ARG A 71 0.05 -23.91 -8.60
C ARG A 71 0.20 -24.74 -7.33
N ASP A 72 1.12 -25.72 -7.31
CA ASP A 72 1.33 -26.58 -6.16
C ASP A 72 1.85 -25.82 -4.93
N SER A 73 2.66 -24.79 -5.15
CA SER A 73 3.13 -23.92 -4.07
C SER A 73 2.00 -23.05 -3.48
N ILE A 74 1.07 -22.57 -4.30
CA ILE A 74 -0.11 -21.80 -3.86
C ILE A 74 -1.08 -22.70 -3.10
N VAL A 75 -1.29 -23.90 -3.58
CA VAL A 75 -2.15 -24.91 -2.94
C VAL A 75 -1.64 -25.27 -1.54
N ALA A 76 -0.36 -25.62 -1.42
CA ALA A 76 0.25 -25.93 -0.12
C ALA A 76 0.17 -24.80 0.90
N ASP A 77 0.05 -23.56 0.43
CA ASP A 77 -0.05 -22.38 1.27
C ASP A 77 -1.49 -22.01 1.66
N GLY A 78 -2.47 -22.36 0.84
CA GLY A 78 -3.89 -22.11 1.13
C GLY A 78 -4.28 -22.72 2.49
N ALA A 79 -3.92 -23.99 2.73
CA ALA A 79 -4.18 -24.69 3.98
C ALA A 79 -3.55 -24.02 5.20
N THR A 80 -2.43 -23.33 5.01
CA THR A 80 -1.73 -22.64 6.09
C THR A 80 -2.25 -21.22 6.34
N ARG A 81 -2.81 -20.55 5.34
CA ARG A 81 -3.30 -19.17 5.44
C ARG A 81 -4.62 -19.01 6.17
N PHE A 82 -5.48 -20.02 6.15
CA PHE A 82 -6.79 -19.98 6.79
C PHE A 82 -6.80 -20.75 8.12
N ARG A 83 -5.78 -20.55 8.95
CA ARG A 83 -5.70 -21.16 10.28
C ARG A 83 -6.29 -20.27 11.34
N ASN A 84 -7.02 -20.90 12.24
CA ASN A 84 -7.44 -20.24 13.45
C ASN A 84 -6.23 -19.90 14.29
N ASN A 85 -6.06 -18.64 14.63
CA ASN A 85 -4.95 -18.18 15.44
C ASN A 85 -5.29 -16.92 16.24
N VAL A 86 -4.55 -16.72 17.31
CA VAL A 86 -4.52 -15.49 18.11
C VAL A 86 -3.06 -15.16 18.39
N TYR A 87 -2.64 -13.94 18.11
CA TYR A 87 -1.25 -13.54 18.30
C TYR A 87 -1.08 -12.06 18.65
N PRO A 88 -0.01 -11.71 19.38
CA PRO A 88 0.35 -10.32 19.63
C PRO A 88 0.97 -9.70 18.38
N ALA A 89 0.12 -9.02 17.60
CA ALA A 89 0.56 -8.38 16.37
C ALA A 89 1.55 -7.26 16.65
N LYS A 90 1.31 -6.48 17.71
CA LYS A 90 2.19 -5.39 18.14
C LYS A 90 2.24 -5.30 19.65
N ILE A 91 3.45 -5.04 20.17
CA ILE A 91 3.71 -4.78 21.60
C ILE A 91 4.71 -3.65 21.66
N TRP A 92 4.42 -2.61 22.38
CA TRP A 92 5.32 -1.49 22.53
C TRP A 92 5.16 -0.76 23.85
N GLY A 93 6.26 -0.16 24.29
CA GLY A 93 6.29 0.77 25.40
C GLY A 93 7.07 2.03 25.00
N SER A 94 6.57 3.21 25.35
CA SER A 94 7.25 4.47 25.06
C SER A 94 7.36 5.36 26.29
N TYR A 95 8.46 6.07 26.35
CA TYR A 95 8.71 7.15 27.29
C TYR A 95 8.86 8.45 26.54
N LYS A 96 8.17 9.53 26.96
CA LYS A 96 8.25 10.84 26.31
C LYS A 96 8.39 11.95 27.34
N ASP A 97 9.48 12.72 27.23
CA ASP A 97 9.75 13.87 28.09
C ASP A 97 10.64 14.90 27.38
N LYS A 98 10.26 16.19 27.45
CA LYS A 98 11.08 17.36 27.05
C LYS A 98 11.86 17.19 25.73
N GLY A 99 11.22 16.65 24.70
CA GLY A 99 11.83 16.43 23.40
C GLY A 99 12.57 15.10 23.23
N LEU A 100 12.64 14.26 24.27
CA LEU A 100 13.12 12.89 24.17
C LEU A 100 11.92 11.93 24.08
N GLU A 101 11.93 11.05 23.09
CA GLU A 101 11.01 9.93 22.96
C GLU A 101 11.81 8.65 22.77
N ILE A 102 11.57 7.66 23.61
CA ILE A 102 12.16 6.33 23.48
C ILE A 102 11.00 5.33 23.34
N THR A 103 11.03 4.51 22.31
CA THR A 103 10.05 3.43 22.11
C THR A 103 10.78 2.10 22.05
N LEU A 104 10.35 1.16 22.87
CA LEU A 104 10.80 -0.23 22.85
C LEU A 104 9.65 -1.12 22.37
N GLY A 105 9.96 -2.07 21.50
CA GLY A 105 8.95 -2.91 20.82
C GLY A 105 8.63 -2.38 19.43
N ASP A 106 7.35 -2.42 19.05
CA ASP A 106 6.91 -2.06 17.69
C ASP A 106 6.86 -0.53 17.50
N ALA A 107 7.74 0.00 16.66
CA ALA A 107 7.87 1.42 16.39
C ALA A 107 7.65 1.76 14.93
N TYR A 108 6.93 2.87 14.69
CA TYR A 108 6.85 3.50 13.38
C TYR A 108 8.00 4.48 13.19
N ALA A 109 8.49 4.56 11.96
CA ALA A 109 9.48 5.55 11.56
C ALA A 109 9.34 5.89 10.09
N GLN A 110 9.45 7.16 9.78
CA GLN A 110 9.54 7.64 8.41
C GLN A 110 10.66 8.66 8.34
N PHE A 111 11.58 8.46 7.42
CA PHE A 111 12.69 9.38 7.18
C PHE A 111 12.41 10.18 5.89
N GLY A 112 12.39 11.50 6.03
CA GLY A 112 12.01 12.41 4.97
C GLY A 112 10.62 12.11 4.42
N ARG A 113 10.49 12.04 3.08
CA ARG A 113 9.26 11.66 2.39
C ARG A 113 9.10 10.15 2.23
N GLY A 114 9.99 9.36 2.85
CA GLY A 114 9.92 7.90 2.82
C GLY A 114 10.87 7.24 1.82
N LEU A 115 11.68 7.99 1.11
CA LEU A 115 12.64 7.44 0.15
C LEU A 115 13.58 6.41 0.77
N THR A 116 14.08 6.69 1.98
CA THR A 116 15.04 5.82 2.66
C THR A 116 14.39 4.88 3.66
N LEU A 117 13.30 5.29 4.31
CA LEU A 117 12.53 4.47 5.25
C LEU A 117 11.09 4.98 5.37
N SER A 118 10.12 4.08 5.29
CA SER A 118 8.70 4.37 5.49
C SER A 118 8.01 3.20 6.20
N LEU A 119 8.12 3.19 7.52
CA LEU A 119 7.41 2.24 8.38
C LEU A 119 6.17 2.94 8.93
N ARG A 120 5.03 2.69 8.32
CA ARG A 120 3.79 3.38 8.66
C ARG A 120 2.54 2.54 8.41
N LYS A 121 1.41 3.07 8.82
CA LYS A 121 0.09 2.49 8.64
C LYS A 121 -0.65 3.18 7.51
N PHE A 122 -1.32 2.38 6.68
CA PHE A 122 -2.28 2.81 5.66
C PHE A 122 -3.58 2.05 5.90
N ASP A 123 -4.49 2.67 6.64
CA ASP A 123 -5.74 2.02 7.04
C ASP A 123 -6.59 1.59 5.85
N GLU A 124 -6.64 2.42 4.80
CA GLU A 124 -7.42 2.15 3.59
C GLU A 124 -6.91 0.95 2.80
N LEU A 125 -5.64 0.61 2.98
CA LEU A 125 -5.00 -0.53 2.33
C LEU A 125 -4.82 -1.72 3.27
N GLY A 126 -5.15 -1.58 4.55
CA GLY A 126 -4.88 -2.60 5.56
C GLY A 126 -3.38 -2.88 5.76
N ILE A 127 -2.51 -1.96 5.35
CA ILE A 127 -1.06 -2.07 5.52
C ILE A 127 -0.67 -1.42 6.84
N ASP A 128 0.09 -2.13 7.66
CA ASP A 128 0.55 -1.63 8.95
C ASP A 128 1.94 -2.23 9.26
N THR A 129 3.00 -1.48 8.93
CA THR A 129 4.38 -1.92 9.03
C THR A 129 5.12 -1.14 10.10
N THR A 130 5.76 -1.86 11.02
CA THR A 130 6.63 -1.32 12.08
C THR A 130 7.99 -2.01 12.06
N ALA A 131 8.95 -1.49 12.82
CA ALA A 131 10.10 -2.25 13.25
C ALA A 131 9.92 -2.64 14.72
N ARG A 132 10.13 -3.92 15.04
CA ARG A 132 10.14 -4.43 16.41
C ARG A 132 11.55 -4.38 16.96
N GLY A 133 11.80 -3.48 17.88
CA GLY A 133 13.14 -3.21 18.43
C GLY A 133 13.15 -1.97 19.31
N ALA A 134 13.99 -1.03 18.99
CA ALA A 134 14.11 0.24 19.71
C ALA A 134 14.12 1.44 18.75
N LYS A 135 13.42 2.50 19.13
CA LYS A 135 13.49 3.82 18.48
C LYS A 135 13.79 4.88 19.52
N ILE A 136 14.70 5.78 19.19
CA ILE A 136 15.01 6.96 19.99
C ILE A 136 14.79 8.17 19.10
N ALA A 137 14.03 9.15 19.56
CA ALA A 137 13.90 10.45 18.93
C ALA A 137 14.23 11.55 19.96
N LEU A 138 15.11 12.44 19.60
CA LEU A 138 15.56 13.57 20.41
C LEU A 138 15.39 14.86 19.62
N GLN A 139 14.72 15.83 20.22
CA GLN A 139 14.62 17.20 19.72
C GLN A 139 15.14 18.14 20.78
N LYS A 140 16.28 18.78 20.50
CA LYS A 140 16.89 19.78 21.41
C LYS A 140 17.22 21.04 20.64
N GLY A 141 16.38 22.06 20.82
CA GLY A 141 16.53 23.32 20.07
C GLY A 141 16.46 23.07 18.54
N PRO A 142 17.43 23.56 17.78
CA PRO A 142 17.45 23.41 16.34
C PRO A 142 17.88 22.00 15.86
N ILE A 143 18.32 21.13 16.76
CA ILE A 143 18.87 19.81 16.41
C ILE A 143 17.81 18.75 16.69
N GLY A 144 17.60 17.87 15.72
CA GLY A 144 16.79 16.66 15.84
C GLY A 144 17.61 15.42 15.50
N LEU A 145 17.42 14.34 16.26
CA LEU A 145 18.00 13.03 16.02
C LEU A 145 16.90 11.98 16.12
N THR A 146 16.81 11.09 15.15
CA THR A 146 15.97 9.89 15.23
C THR A 146 16.82 8.69 14.87
N ALA A 147 16.82 7.65 15.70
CA ALA A 147 17.48 6.39 15.41
C ALA A 147 16.49 5.24 15.64
N ILE A 148 16.57 4.22 14.80
CA ILE A 148 15.76 3.01 14.90
C ILE A 148 16.62 1.78 14.61
N ALA A 149 16.43 0.74 15.42
CA ALA A 149 17.06 -0.55 15.23
C ALA A 149 16.06 -1.64 15.60
N GLY A 150 15.86 -2.60 14.72
CA GLY A 150 14.90 -3.68 14.97
C GLY A 150 14.68 -4.57 13.76
N PHE A 151 13.62 -5.36 13.85
CA PHE A 151 13.20 -6.28 12.80
C PHE A 151 11.90 -5.80 12.19
N GLY A 152 11.77 -5.90 10.87
CA GLY A 152 10.53 -5.58 10.16
C GLY A 152 9.36 -6.40 10.70
N ASN A 153 8.29 -5.71 11.08
CA ASN A 153 7.04 -6.31 11.54
C ASN A 153 5.86 -5.78 10.72
N PRO A 154 5.68 -6.30 9.48
CA PRO A 154 4.59 -5.89 8.62
C PRO A 154 3.25 -6.47 9.09
N THR A 155 2.15 -5.99 8.51
CA THR A 155 0.79 -6.49 8.75
C THR A 155 0.70 -8.01 8.58
N ARG A 156 -0.01 -8.66 9.49
CA ARG A 156 -0.11 -10.13 9.56
C ARG A 156 -1.41 -10.69 9.02
N VAL A 157 -2.49 -9.94 9.13
CA VAL A 157 -3.79 -10.31 8.61
C VAL A 157 -4.19 -9.31 7.56
N ASP A 158 -4.49 -9.80 6.39
CA ASP A 158 -5.11 -9.02 5.35
C ASP A 158 -6.60 -8.90 5.62
N GLU A 159 -7.03 -7.75 6.09
CA GLU A 159 -8.45 -7.49 6.36
C GLU A 159 -9.30 -7.54 5.09
N ALA A 160 -8.73 -7.20 3.95
CA ALA A 160 -9.46 -7.16 2.70
C ALA A 160 -9.76 -8.56 2.14
N SER A 161 -8.77 -9.46 2.19
CA SER A 161 -8.95 -10.85 1.77
C SER A 161 -9.30 -11.80 2.90
N GLY A 162 -9.11 -11.34 4.14
CA GLY A 162 -9.27 -12.18 5.32
C GLY A 162 -8.20 -13.25 5.47
N ARG A 163 -7.08 -13.11 4.79
CA ARG A 163 -6.00 -14.09 4.81
C ARG A 163 -4.92 -13.70 5.80
N ALA A 164 -4.32 -14.68 6.45
CA ALA A 164 -3.04 -14.46 7.10
C ALA A 164 -1.98 -14.19 6.03
N MET A 165 -1.31 -13.05 6.10
CA MET A 165 -0.26 -12.70 5.15
C MET A 165 1.01 -13.51 5.38
N PHE A 166 1.22 -13.97 6.61
CA PHE A 166 2.42 -14.67 7.05
C PHE A 166 2.05 -15.83 7.94
N VAL A 167 2.33 -17.01 7.48
CA VAL A 167 2.06 -18.23 8.24
C VAL A 167 3.36 -18.97 8.43
N SER A 168 3.67 -19.27 9.69
CA SER A 168 4.68 -20.28 9.99
C SER A 168 4.17 -21.64 9.56
N LYS A 169 5.08 -22.55 9.17
CA LYS A 169 4.74 -23.97 9.10
C LYS A 169 4.08 -24.42 10.41
N PRO A 170 3.10 -25.33 10.34
CA PRO A 170 2.51 -25.86 11.55
C PRO A 170 3.57 -26.46 12.46
N PHE A 171 3.48 -26.19 13.74
CA PHE A 171 4.25 -26.89 14.73
C PHE A 171 3.82 -28.36 14.75
N GLY A 172 4.79 -29.28 14.55
CA GLY A 172 4.60 -30.70 14.61
C GLY A 172 4.12 -31.35 13.30
N ALA A 173 4.52 -32.60 13.09
CA ALA A 173 4.17 -33.42 11.94
C ALA A 173 2.66 -33.64 11.76
N ASN A 174 1.86 -33.38 12.79
CA ASN A 174 0.42 -33.63 12.82
C ASN A 174 -0.46 -32.38 12.79
N GLY A 175 0.08 -31.20 12.52
CA GLY A 175 -0.72 -30.00 12.35
C GLY A 175 -1.41 -29.44 13.60
N SER A 176 -1.15 -29.98 14.77
CA SER A 176 -1.71 -29.56 16.05
C SER A 176 -0.76 -28.60 16.76
N GLY A 177 -0.74 -27.36 16.36
CA GLY A 177 0.02 -26.33 17.07
C GLY A 177 -0.56 -24.96 16.82
N SER A 178 -0.71 -24.17 17.85
CA SER A 178 -0.99 -22.73 17.79
C SER A 178 0.26 -22.02 17.23
N GLY A 179 0.51 -22.16 15.94
CA GLY A 179 1.66 -21.51 15.30
C GLY A 179 1.51 -20.00 15.39
N ILE A 180 2.39 -19.34 16.12
CA ILE A 180 2.55 -17.90 16.02
C ILE A 180 3.07 -17.62 14.60
N PRO A 181 2.40 -16.80 13.79
CA PRO A 181 2.89 -16.45 12.46
C PRO A 181 4.30 -15.88 12.58
N MET A 182 5.24 -16.51 11.93
CA MET A 182 6.63 -16.06 11.94
C MET A 182 6.86 -15.10 10.78
N PHE A 183 7.59 -14.06 11.06
CA PHE A 183 7.85 -12.97 10.12
C PHE A 183 9.18 -13.17 9.44
N GLY A 184 9.25 -12.60 8.25
CA GLY A 184 10.53 -12.23 7.71
C GLY A 184 11.25 -11.35 8.71
N SER A 185 12.45 -11.73 8.97
CA SER A 185 13.28 -11.09 9.98
C SER A 185 14.23 -10.09 9.35
N ASP A 186 13.72 -9.29 8.40
CA ASP A 186 14.53 -8.21 7.83
C ASP A 186 14.99 -7.29 8.96
N ARG A 187 16.29 -7.17 9.14
CA ARG A 187 16.87 -6.25 10.11
C ARG A 187 16.88 -4.86 9.52
N ILE A 188 16.40 -3.90 10.27
CA ILE A 188 16.35 -2.48 9.92
C ILE A 188 17.18 -1.72 10.92
N LEU A 189 18.16 -0.99 10.42
CA LEU A 189 18.98 -0.05 11.18
C LEU A 189 18.92 1.28 10.46
N GLY A 190 18.51 2.34 11.14
CA GLY A 190 18.39 3.66 10.54
C GLY A 190 18.66 4.78 11.52
N ALA A 191 19.22 5.87 10.99
CA ALA A 191 19.40 7.12 11.72
C ALA A 191 19.13 8.32 10.82
N GLU A 192 18.53 9.35 11.39
CA GLU A 192 18.29 10.64 10.78
C GLU A 192 18.72 11.73 11.76
N ILE A 193 19.52 12.68 11.29
CA ILE A 193 19.93 13.88 12.04
C ILE A 193 19.50 15.13 11.26
N SER A 194 18.89 16.08 11.94
CA SER A 194 18.47 17.34 11.36
C SER A 194 19.03 18.52 12.14
N GLY A 195 19.39 19.58 11.42
CA GLY A 195 19.83 20.86 11.96
C GLY A 195 19.03 22.01 11.38
N GLY A 196 18.92 23.12 12.12
CA GLY A 196 18.25 24.33 11.67
C GLY A 196 16.74 24.34 11.89
N ARG A 197 16.17 23.42 12.66
CA ARG A 197 14.73 23.41 12.98
C ARG A 197 14.30 24.69 13.67
N GLY A 198 13.21 25.30 13.20
CA GLY A 198 12.76 26.61 13.67
C GLY A 198 13.51 27.79 13.05
N GLY A 199 14.54 27.54 12.24
CA GLY A 199 15.27 28.53 11.47
C GLY A 199 14.78 28.64 10.01
N PRO A 200 15.46 29.44 9.20
CA PRO A 200 15.10 29.67 7.81
C PRO A 200 15.41 28.45 6.91
N VAL A 201 16.34 27.60 7.31
CA VAL A 201 16.72 26.40 6.55
C VAL A 201 16.88 25.23 7.49
N VAL A 202 16.30 24.11 7.14
CA VAL A 202 16.46 22.83 7.83
C VAL A 202 17.24 21.88 6.92
N LEU A 203 18.37 21.38 7.41
CA LEU A 203 19.17 20.37 6.74
C LEU A 203 18.99 19.04 7.45
N THR A 204 18.79 17.97 6.70
CA THR A 204 18.64 16.62 7.28
C THR A 204 19.49 15.62 6.51
N THR A 205 20.23 14.80 7.25
CA THR A 205 21.00 13.67 6.70
C THR A 205 20.48 12.38 7.32
N ARG A 206 20.44 11.33 6.54
CA ARG A 206 19.92 10.03 6.95
C ARG A 206 20.69 8.88 6.35
N ALA A 207 20.76 7.79 7.10
CA ALA A 207 21.34 6.53 6.64
C ALA A 207 20.45 5.37 7.12
N VAL A 208 20.21 4.40 6.25
CA VAL A 208 19.41 3.22 6.57
C VAL A 208 20.06 1.99 5.95
N ARG A 209 20.09 0.91 6.72
CA ARG A 209 20.47 -0.43 6.25
C ARG A 209 19.32 -1.39 6.49
N ILE A 210 18.93 -2.12 5.46
CA ILE A 210 17.99 -3.22 5.52
C ILE A 210 18.75 -4.49 5.15
N SER A 211 18.81 -5.44 6.07
CA SER A 211 19.46 -6.73 5.86
C SER A 211 18.41 -7.83 5.87
N ARG A 212 18.37 -8.62 4.83
CA ARG A 212 17.46 -9.76 4.71
C ARG A 212 17.92 -10.89 5.62
N CYS A 213 16.93 -11.57 6.20
CA CYS A 213 17.15 -12.83 6.89
C CYS A 213 16.10 -13.83 6.41
N ALA A 214 16.46 -15.10 6.26
CA ALA A 214 15.50 -16.11 5.90
C ALA A 214 14.37 -16.18 6.93
N PRO A 215 13.10 -16.32 6.50
CA PRO A 215 12.02 -16.64 7.42
C PRO A 215 12.32 -17.95 8.13
N TYR A 216 11.95 -18.07 9.38
CA TYR A 216 12.18 -19.28 10.17
C TYR A 216 11.61 -20.56 9.51
N SER A 217 10.51 -20.43 8.78
CA SER A 217 9.90 -21.55 8.03
C SER A 217 10.77 -22.10 6.92
N TYR A 218 11.88 -21.43 6.57
CA TYR A 218 12.80 -21.84 5.51
C TYR A 218 13.96 -22.71 6.02
N SER A 219 14.31 -22.63 7.30
CA SER A 219 15.46 -23.35 7.87
C SER A 219 15.32 -24.88 7.97
N GLY A 220 14.61 -25.50 7.02
CA GLY A 220 14.57 -26.96 6.84
C GLY A 220 13.50 -27.69 7.68
N PRO A 221 13.26 -28.98 7.40
CA PRO A 221 12.20 -29.78 8.05
C PRO A 221 12.53 -30.25 9.47
N GLY A 222 13.57 -29.74 10.12
CA GLY A 222 14.11 -30.40 11.29
C GLY A 222 13.88 -29.80 12.65
N GLU A 223 13.92 -28.50 12.84
CA GLU A 223 13.93 -27.98 14.21
C GLU A 223 13.18 -26.66 14.38
N ILE A 224 11.89 -26.77 14.61
CA ILE A 224 11.16 -25.72 15.30
C ILE A 224 11.28 -26.03 16.78
N LYS A 225 12.14 -25.31 17.50
CA LYS A 225 12.17 -25.38 18.97
C LYS A 225 10.88 -24.77 19.51
N ASP A 226 10.09 -25.61 20.15
CA ASP A 226 8.84 -25.22 20.79
C ASP A 226 9.06 -24.16 21.87
N GLY A 227 8.30 -23.07 21.81
CA GLY A 227 8.22 -22.08 22.89
C GLY A 227 7.36 -20.90 22.51
N LEU A 228 6.48 -20.49 23.40
CA LEU A 228 5.63 -19.28 23.29
C LEU A 228 6.46 -18.01 22.99
N PHE A 229 7.76 -18.06 23.24
CA PHE A 229 8.77 -17.02 23.01
C PHE A 229 9.92 -17.50 22.13
N ALA A 230 9.78 -18.62 21.41
CA ALA A 230 10.72 -18.95 20.35
C ALA A 230 10.85 -17.73 19.47
N THR A 231 12.02 -17.16 19.43
CA THR A 231 12.30 -15.87 18.83
C THR A 231 11.71 -15.85 17.42
N PRO A 232 10.79 -14.92 17.11
CA PRO A 232 10.21 -14.80 15.77
C PRO A 232 11.25 -14.31 14.74
N ILE A 233 12.49 -14.36 15.11
CA ILE A 233 13.64 -13.89 14.38
C ILE A 233 14.11 -15.09 13.60
N GLY A 234 13.85 -15.10 12.30
CA GLY A 234 14.41 -16.11 11.40
C GLY A 234 15.93 -16.14 11.49
N THR A 235 16.51 -17.15 10.94
CA THR A 235 17.96 -17.26 10.93
C THR A 235 18.55 -16.20 10.00
N CYS A 236 19.40 -15.34 10.53
CA CYS A 236 20.22 -14.45 9.71
C CYS A 236 21.56 -15.09 9.38
N ASN A 237 21.60 -16.41 9.38
CA ASN A 237 22.73 -17.19 8.91
C ASN A 237 22.84 -17.03 7.38
N ASP A 238 24.05 -16.90 6.91
CA ASP A 238 24.33 -16.59 5.52
C ASP A 238 23.89 -17.66 4.54
N ALA A 239 24.03 -18.95 4.90
CA ALA A 239 23.65 -20.06 4.04
C ALA A 239 22.13 -20.13 3.84
N ASP A 240 21.35 -20.09 4.93
CA ASP A 240 19.89 -20.16 4.86
C ASP A 240 19.32 -18.94 4.16
N THR A 241 19.88 -17.75 4.41
CA THR A 241 19.48 -16.52 3.75
C THR A 241 19.75 -16.59 2.24
N SER A 242 20.92 -17.06 1.85
CA SER A 242 21.31 -17.21 0.44
C SER A 242 20.42 -18.21 -0.29
N ALA A 243 20.17 -19.37 0.31
CA ALA A 243 19.27 -20.38 -0.23
C ALA A 243 17.83 -19.85 -0.37
N PHE A 244 17.33 -19.12 0.62
CA PHE A 244 16.03 -18.47 0.55
C PHE A 244 15.96 -17.44 -0.58
N LEU A 245 16.93 -16.53 -0.68
CA LEU A 245 16.94 -15.48 -1.70
C LEU A 245 17.03 -16.04 -3.12
N ALA A 246 17.68 -17.18 -3.31
CA ALA A 246 17.76 -17.84 -4.62
C ALA A 246 16.40 -18.36 -5.12
N THR A 247 15.42 -18.57 -4.21
CA THR A 247 14.06 -19.01 -4.59
C THR A 247 13.13 -17.88 -5.00
N LEU A 248 13.56 -16.63 -4.87
CA LEU A 248 12.68 -15.48 -5.05
C LEU A 248 12.64 -14.98 -6.50
N PRO A 249 11.49 -14.45 -6.97
CA PRO A 249 11.32 -13.99 -8.34
C PRO A 249 12.02 -12.63 -8.57
N THR A 250 13.32 -12.64 -8.77
CA THR A 250 14.11 -11.42 -9.04
C THR A 250 13.73 -10.70 -10.34
N GLY A 251 13.03 -11.40 -11.23
CA GLY A 251 12.58 -10.84 -12.51
C GLY A 251 11.58 -9.69 -12.36
N LEU A 252 10.79 -9.66 -11.30
CA LEU A 252 9.83 -8.58 -11.05
C LEU A 252 10.45 -7.37 -10.33
N ASN A 253 11.31 -7.64 -9.37
CA ASN A 253 12.08 -6.63 -8.64
C ASN A 253 13.36 -7.27 -8.14
N PRO A 254 14.55 -6.83 -8.63
CA PRO A 254 15.83 -7.44 -8.23
C PRO A 254 16.08 -7.36 -6.73
N LEU A 255 15.44 -6.44 -6.01
CA LEU A 255 15.58 -6.34 -4.56
C LEU A 255 14.97 -7.52 -3.79
N TYR A 256 14.17 -8.37 -4.42
CA TYR A 256 13.79 -9.64 -3.80
C TYR A 256 15.01 -10.53 -3.54
N GLY A 257 15.96 -10.58 -4.45
CA GLY A 257 17.22 -11.32 -4.28
C GLY A 257 18.32 -10.58 -3.52
N ALA A 258 18.07 -9.33 -3.10
CA ALA A 258 19.07 -8.56 -2.38
C ALA A 258 19.17 -9.00 -0.91
N LYS A 259 20.38 -9.35 -0.45
CA LYS A 259 20.70 -9.67 0.94
C LYS A 259 20.83 -8.42 1.79
N LYS A 260 21.33 -7.34 1.21
CA LYS A 260 21.56 -6.06 1.86
C LYS A 260 21.14 -4.91 0.95
N VAL A 261 20.45 -3.93 1.53
CA VAL A 261 20.13 -2.66 0.88
C VAL A 261 20.53 -1.52 1.82
N ASP A 262 21.41 -0.67 1.34
CA ASP A 262 21.93 0.50 2.06
C ASP A 262 21.40 1.78 1.41
N PHE A 263 20.98 2.73 2.21
CA PHE A 263 20.55 4.05 1.80
C PHE A 263 21.35 5.13 2.50
N VAL A 264 21.70 6.17 1.75
CA VAL A 264 22.15 7.46 2.27
C VAL A 264 21.29 8.53 1.61
N GLY A 265 20.75 9.44 2.41
CA GLY A 265 19.91 10.51 1.91
C GLY A 265 20.14 11.84 2.62
N GLN A 266 19.85 12.91 1.90
CA GLN A 266 19.89 14.27 2.42
C GLN A 266 18.65 15.04 1.98
N SER A 267 18.21 15.98 2.80
CA SER A 267 17.16 16.92 2.40
C SER A 267 17.42 18.32 2.92
N VAL A 268 16.92 19.27 2.17
CA VAL A 268 16.88 20.69 2.49
C VAL A 268 15.43 21.12 2.51
N GLU A 269 15.02 21.79 3.57
CA GLU A 269 13.70 22.42 3.68
C GLU A 269 13.88 23.91 4.00
N VAL A 270 13.18 24.76 3.24
CA VAL A 270 13.10 26.20 3.47
C VAL A 270 11.61 26.52 3.75
N PRO A 271 11.21 26.61 5.04
CA PRO A 271 9.79 26.68 5.42
C PRO A 271 9.10 27.99 5.01
N ASN A 272 9.87 29.03 4.81
CA ASN A 272 9.32 30.36 4.48
C ASN A 272 10.14 31.03 3.37
N LEU A 273 10.17 30.40 2.20
CA LEU A 273 10.87 30.95 1.04
C LEU A 273 10.11 32.20 0.52
N PHE A 274 10.79 33.34 0.47
CA PHE A 274 10.24 34.64 0.06
C PHE A 274 8.99 35.08 0.83
N GLY A 275 8.78 34.59 2.05
CA GLY A 275 7.62 34.96 2.85
C GLY A 275 6.30 34.28 2.47
N HIS A 276 6.26 33.49 1.40
CA HIS A 276 5.02 32.97 0.81
C HIS A 276 5.06 31.47 0.47
N GLY A 277 6.20 30.80 0.60
CA GLY A 277 6.29 29.43 0.13
C GLY A 277 7.18 28.54 0.97
N THR A 278 7.02 27.26 0.80
CA THR A 278 7.87 26.20 1.37
C THR A 278 8.55 25.45 0.24
N LEU A 279 9.87 25.37 0.29
CA LEU A 279 10.67 24.53 -0.61
C LEU A 279 11.18 23.31 0.17
N TYR A 280 11.03 22.15 -0.42
CA TYR A 280 11.60 20.89 0.07
C TYR A 280 12.31 20.17 -1.07
N VAL A 281 13.56 19.76 -0.84
CA VAL A 281 14.33 18.93 -1.78
C VAL A 281 14.96 17.78 -1.01
N GLU A 282 14.83 16.57 -1.53
CA GLU A 282 15.38 15.35 -0.96
C GLU A 282 16.11 14.55 -2.04
N GLY A 283 17.33 14.12 -1.74
CA GLY A 283 18.10 13.19 -2.55
C GLY A 283 18.45 11.95 -1.76
N ALA A 284 18.49 10.79 -2.41
CA ALA A 284 18.89 9.53 -1.81
C ALA A 284 19.66 8.65 -2.81
N ILE A 285 20.61 7.89 -2.27
CA ILE A 285 21.33 6.84 -3.00
C ILE A 285 20.96 5.50 -2.36
N GLN A 286 20.68 4.52 -3.17
CA GLN A 286 20.40 3.13 -2.82
C GLN A 286 21.51 2.24 -3.37
N ASN A 287 22.13 1.43 -2.53
CA ASN A 287 23.05 0.37 -2.96
C ASN A 287 22.52 -0.97 -2.48
N TYR A 288 22.52 -1.97 -3.35
CA TYR A 288 22.06 -3.30 -2.99
C TYR A 288 22.97 -4.39 -3.50
N SER A 289 23.06 -5.46 -2.72
CA SER A 289 23.83 -6.66 -3.04
C SER A 289 23.11 -7.90 -2.56
N GLY A 290 23.10 -8.92 -3.39
CA GLY A 290 22.59 -10.25 -3.08
C GLY A 290 23.67 -11.19 -2.56
N SER A 291 23.34 -12.48 -2.51
CA SER A 291 24.29 -13.57 -2.32
C SER A 291 25.00 -13.90 -3.65
N ALA A 292 26.03 -14.73 -3.57
CA ALA A 292 26.70 -15.23 -4.77
C ALA A 292 25.71 -16.00 -5.68
N GLU A 293 24.77 -16.73 -5.07
CA GLU A 293 23.77 -17.53 -5.77
C GLU A 293 22.69 -16.67 -6.42
N SER A 294 22.28 -15.58 -5.80
CA SER A 294 21.28 -14.68 -6.38
C SER A 294 21.86 -13.78 -7.47
N GLY A 295 23.17 -13.53 -7.44
CA GLY A 295 23.87 -12.70 -8.41
C GLY A 295 23.42 -11.23 -8.44
N VAL A 296 22.52 -10.82 -7.55
CA VAL A 296 21.90 -9.48 -7.56
C VAL A 296 22.87 -8.45 -7.01
N ARG A 297 23.16 -7.41 -7.79
CA ARG A 297 23.97 -6.27 -7.37
C ARG A 297 23.58 -5.03 -8.16
N GLY A 298 23.52 -3.90 -7.51
CA GLY A 298 23.27 -2.65 -8.20
C GLY A 298 23.19 -1.43 -7.29
N SER A 299 22.97 -0.30 -7.92
CA SER A 299 22.75 0.97 -7.23
C SER A 299 21.69 1.78 -7.95
N GLY A 300 21.05 2.68 -7.21
CA GLY A 300 20.09 3.63 -7.73
C GLY A 300 20.17 4.96 -7.01
N ASN A 301 19.62 5.99 -7.62
CA ASN A 301 19.50 7.30 -7.01
C ASN A 301 18.11 7.89 -7.21
N ALA A 302 17.71 8.74 -6.29
CA ALA A 302 16.44 9.44 -6.31
C ALA A 302 16.62 10.88 -5.93
N ILE A 303 15.93 11.76 -6.63
CA ILE A 303 15.78 13.18 -6.27
C ILE A 303 14.27 13.47 -6.32
N TYR A 304 13.78 14.08 -5.26
CA TYR A 304 12.43 14.60 -5.17
C TYR A 304 12.47 16.04 -4.67
N GLY A 305 11.71 16.90 -5.33
CA GLY A 305 11.56 18.30 -4.93
C GLY A 305 10.09 18.71 -4.92
N SER A 306 9.73 19.55 -3.96
CA SER A 306 8.41 20.20 -3.93
C SER A 306 8.55 21.65 -3.51
N PHE A 307 7.82 22.52 -4.21
CA PHE A 307 7.66 23.90 -3.85
C PHE A 307 6.18 24.24 -3.78
N SER A 308 5.72 24.75 -2.65
CA SER A 308 4.35 25.19 -2.47
C SER A 308 4.35 26.66 -2.06
N SER A 309 3.54 27.47 -2.73
CA SER A 309 3.42 28.88 -2.43
C SER A 309 1.98 29.34 -2.47
N THR A 310 1.62 30.31 -1.63
CA THR A 310 0.29 30.89 -1.57
C THR A 310 0.37 32.39 -1.74
N PHE A 311 -0.30 32.91 -2.78
CA PHE A 311 -0.42 34.34 -3.08
C PHE A 311 -1.90 34.72 -3.09
N GLY A 312 -2.37 35.32 -2.00
CA GLY A 312 -3.78 35.67 -1.85
C GLY A 312 -4.68 34.44 -1.93
N ALA A 313 -5.50 34.40 -2.96
CA ALA A 313 -6.47 33.31 -3.19
C ALA A 313 -5.90 32.12 -3.99
N ILE A 314 -4.65 32.19 -4.43
CA ILE A 314 -4.04 31.18 -5.31
C ILE A 314 -2.93 30.47 -4.57
N THR A 315 -2.99 29.15 -4.56
CA THR A 315 -1.93 28.27 -4.09
C THR A 315 -1.37 27.46 -5.26
N ASN A 316 -0.06 27.51 -5.43
CA ASN A 316 0.64 26.72 -6.44
C ASN A 316 1.50 25.68 -5.73
N THR A 317 1.51 24.46 -6.27
CA THR A 317 2.41 23.40 -5.85
C THR A 317 3.11 22.83 -7.07
N ILE A 318 4.44 22.91 -7.08
CA ILE A 318 5.30 22.31 -8.09
C ILE A 318 5.98 21.11 -7.44
N GLU A 319 5.96 19.98 -8.11
CA GLU A 319 6.66 18.78 -7.69
C GLU A 319 7.50 18.25 -8.84
N VAL A 320 8.73 17.87 -8.54
CA VAL A 320 9.66 17.29 -9.50
C VAL A 320 10.27 16.02 -8.92
N LYS A 321 10.55 15.06 -9.77
CA LYS A 321 11.20 13.81 -9.38
C LYS A 321 12.13 13.31 -10.47
N SER A 322 13.21 12.68 -10.05
CA SER A 322 14.15 11.95 -10.91
C SER A 322 14.58 10.69 -10.15
N TYR A 323 14.09 9.55 -10.61
CA TYR A 323 14.39 8.25 -10.00
C TYR A 323 15.07 7.36 -11.03
N ARG A 324 16.29 6.93 -10.72
CA ARG A 324 17.09 6.08 -11.58
C ARG A 324 17.45 4.80 -10.85
N ASN A 325 16.87 3.70 -11.29
CA ASN A 325 17.08 2.40 -10.69
C ASN A 325 16.89 2.39 -9.14
N PHE A 326 16.05 3.31 -8.66
CA PHE A 326 15.74 3.47 -7.25
C PHE A 326 14.44 2.73 -6.95
N LEU A 327 14.56 1.55 -6.35
CA LEU A 327 13.48 0.58 -6.25
C LEU A 327 12.88 0.55 -4.83
N PRO A 328 11.56 0.37 -4.68
CA PRO A 328 10.98 0.12 -3.36
C PRO A 328 11.50 -1.20 -2.81
N VAL A 329 11.90 -1.21 -1.53
CA VAL A 329 12.40 -2.41 -0.87
C VAL A 329 11.23 -3.23 -0.34
N PRO A 330 10.89 -4.37 -0.96
CA PRO A 330 9.80 -5.20 -0.50
C PRO A 330 10.17 -5.89 0.81
N ALA A 331 9.19 -6.14 1.68
CA ALA A 331 9.37 -7.01 2.83
C ALA A 331 9.63 -8.45 2.35
N SER A 332 10.58 -9.15 2.96
CA SER A 332 11.01 -10.49 2.51
C SER A 332 9.94 -11.57 2.62
N VAL A 333 8.91 -11.32 3.36
CA VAL A 333 8.01 -12.32 3.92
C VAL A 333 7.05 -12.94 2.94
N ASN A 334 6.79 -12.31 1.81
CA ASN A 334 5.89 -12.80 0.76
C ASN A 334 6.50 -12.71 -0.62
N ALA A 335 7.79 -12.77 -0.68
CA ALA A 335 8.48 -12.61 -1.93
C ALA A 335 8.11 -13.68 -2.97
N ASN A 336 7.80 -14.91 -2.54
CA ASN A 336 7.28 -15.96 -3.43
C ASN A 336 5.90 -15.66 -4.01
N ARG A 337 5.24 -14.60 -3.55
CA ARG A 337 3.88 -14.22 -3.91
C ARG A 337 3.77 -12.73 -4.15
N ALA A 338 4.78 -12.22 -4.79
CA ALA A 338 4.91 -10.82 -5.16
C ALA A 338 3.65 -10.24 -5.83
N VAL A 339 2.89 -11.05 -6.54
CA VAL A 339 1.66 -10.65 -7.22
C VAL A 339 0.53 -10.33 -6.24
N GLU A 340 0.40 -11.06 -5.13
CA GLU A 340 -0.66 -10.82 -4.13
C GLU A 340 -0.28 -9.77 -3.09
N PHE A 341 1.00 -9.69 -2.70
CA PHE A 341 1.46 -8.88 -1.56
C PHE A 341 2.67 -8.01 -1.87
N SER A 342 2.90 -7.74 -3.14
CA SER A 342 4.07 -6.99 -3.64
C SER A 342 4.23 -5.59 -3.06
N ASN A 343 3.22 -5.11 -2.33
CA ASN A 343 3.14 -3.70 -1.93
C ASN A 343 3.48 -3.45 -0.46
N VAL A 344 3.87 -4.48 0.29
CA VAL A 344 4.43 -4.29 1.63
C VAL A 344 5.92 -3.97 1.45
N ALA A 345 6.25 -2.70 1.53
CA ALA A 345 7.62 -2.22 1.35
C ALA A 345 8.07 -1.39 2.56
N TYR A 346 9.39 -1.34 2.76
CA TYR A 346 10.03 -0.53 3.80
C TYR A 346 10.38 0.88 3.33
N THR A 347 10.21 1.15 2.05
CA THR A 347 10.43 2.48 1.46
C THR A 347 9.22 2.89 0.64
N GLN A 348 9.02 4.18 0.48
CA GLN A 348 7.96 4.74 -0.32
C GLN A 348 8.51 5.82 -1.23
N LEU A 349 8.29 5.65 -2.51
CA LEU A 349 8.62 6.66 -3.51
C LEU A 349 7.49 7.69 -3.56
N PRO A 350 7.74 8.98 -3.32
CA PRO A 350 6.75 10.02 -3.53
C PRO A 350 6.19 9.96 -4.95
N THR A 351 4.86 10.00 -5.06
CA THR A 351 4.18 10.02 -6.35
C THR A 351 3.40 11.32 -6.49
N THR A 352 3.49 11.90 -7.65
CA THR A 352 2.87 13.19 -7.97
C THR A 352 1.68 13.04 -8.90
N GLU A 353 1.53 11.87 -9.53
CA GLU A 353 0.54 11.62 -10.56
C GLU A 353 -0.83 11.28 -9.95
N PRO A 354 -1.88 12.07 -10.24
CA PRO A 354 -3.19 11.84 -9.65
C PRO A 354 -3.92 10.60 -10.18
N LEU A 355 -3.58 10.15 -11.39
CA LEU A 355 -4.25 9.05 -12.07
C LEU A 355 -3.48 7.72 -12.02
N ILE A 356 -2.29 7.70 -11.42
CA ILE A 356 -1.54 6.46 -11.19
C ILE A 356 -2.21 5.54 -10.18
N ALA A 357 -3.07 6.11 -9.36
CA ALA A 357 -3.62 5.45 -8.19
C ALA A 357 -4.27 4.08 -8.45
N ASP A 358 -4.64 3.76 -9.68
CA ASP A 358 -5.26 2.45 -10.01
C ASP A 358 -4.69 1.85 -11.29
N SER A 359 -3.58 2.36 -11.77
CA SER A 359 -2.95 1.75 -12.93
C SER A 359 -2.21 0.49 -12.49
N MET A 360 -2.20 -0.51 -13.36
CA MET A 360 -1.39 -1.71 -13.18
C MET A 360 0.12 -1.39 -13.20
N PHE A 361 0.47 -0.15 -13.45
CA PHE A 361 1.81 0.43 -13.42
C PHE A 361 2.23 0.90 -12.03
N GLY A 362 1.89 0.16 -10.98
CA GLY A 362 2.29 0.47 -9.60
C GLY A 362 3.80 0.70 -9.42
N ASN A 363 4.56 0.25 -10.39
CA ASN A 363 6.02 0.37 -10.43
C ASN A 363 6.54 1.54 -11.27
N PHE A 364 5.66 2.34 -11.88
CA PHE A 364 6.00 3.49 -12.70
C PHE A 364 6.95 4.47 -11.99
N ASN A 365 6.86 4.57 -10.68
CA ASN A 365 7.67 5.47 -9.89
C ASN A 365 9.15 5.10 -9.71
N ALA A 366 9.60 3.96 -10.19
CA ALA A 366 10.96 3.50 -9.87
C ALA A 366 12.04 4.03 -10.83
N CYS A 367 11.65 4.37 -12.06
CA CYS A 367 12.57 4.77 -13.13
C CYS A 367 11.92 5.88 -13.96
N VAL A 368 11.81 7.07 -13.39
CA VAL A 368 11.06 8.16 -13.99
C VAL A 368 11.69 9.52 -13.68
N ASP A 369 11.73 10.36 -14.70
CA ASP A 369 12.01 11.79 -14.55
C ASP A 369 10.74 12.57 -14.91
N GLY A 370 10.43 13.62 -14.17
CA GLY A 370 9.28 14.45 -14.51
C GLY A 370 8.85 15.38 -13.40
N GLY A 371 7.75 16.06 -13.66
CA GLY A 371 7.20 16.99 -12.70
C GLY A 371 5.74 17.32 -12.96
N ARG A 372 5.15 17.99 -12.02
CA ARG A 372 3.75 18.39 -11.97
C ARG A 372 3.62 19.79 -11.41
N LEU A 373 2.73 20.54 -11.99
CA LEU A 373 2.19 21.80 -11.43
C LEU A 373 0.74 21.56 -11.02
N ARG A 374 0.38 21.99 -9.83
CA ARG A 374 -1.01 22.13 -9.39
C ARG A 374 -1.25 23.56 -8.95
N THR A 375 -2.35 24.12 -9.39
CA THR A 375 -2.85 25.43 -8.99
C THR A 375 -4.23 25.27 -8.40
N ASP A 376 -4.42 25.76 -7.19
CA ASP A 376 -5.70 25.84 -6.49
C ASP A 376 -6.08 27.33 -6.37
N ALA A 377 -7.23 27.72 -6.89
CA ALA A 377 -7.72 29.09 -6.87
C ALA A 377 -9.04 29.18 -6.10
N ARG A 378 -9.03 29.89 -4.99
CA ARG A 378 -10.24 30.18 -4.21
C ARG A 378 -10.93 31.39 -4.80
N VAL A 379 -11.93 31.15 -5.65
CA VAL A 379 -12.69 32.20 -6.33
C VAL A 379 -13.50 33.04 -5.33
N ASN A 380 -14.08 32.36 -4.35
CA ASN A 380 -14.75 32.97 -3.22
C ASN A 380 -14.80 32.02 -2.02
N LYS A 381 -15.48 32.37 -0.93
CA LYS A 381 -15.57 31.53 0.28
C LYS A 381 -16.24 30.16 0.05
N HIS A 382 -16.99 30.00 -1.03
CA HIS A 382 -17.75 28.79 -1.34
C HIS A 382 -17.21 28.01 -2.53
N LEU A 383 -16.35 28.61 -3.37
CA LEU A 383 -15.87 28.01 -4.61
C LEU A 383 -14.36 27.99 -4.66
N LEU A 384 -13.82 26.78 -4.72
CA LEU A 384 -12.44 26.47 -5.06
C LEU A 384 -12.42 25.78 -6.43
N VAL A 385 -11.55 26.24 -7.30
CA VAL A 385 -11.25 25.61 -8.60
C VAL A 385 -9.79 25.19 -8.59
N TYR A 386 -9.49 24.03 -9.12
CA TYR A 386 -8.10 23.57 -9.22
C TYR A 386 -7.80 22.92 -10.55
N ALA A 387 -6.56 23.05 -10.98
CA ALA A 387 -6.02 22.36 -12.14
C ALA A 387 -4.63 21.83 -11.82
N ALA A 388 -4.31 20.69 -12.39
CA ALA A 388 -2.98 20.11 -12.31
C ALA A 388 -2.60 19.51 -13.66
N GLY A 389 -1.32 19.57 -14.01
CA GLY A 389 -0.77 18.92 -15.18
C GLY A 389 0.64 18.44 -14.91
N GLY A 390 0.98 17.28 -15.43
CA GLY A 390 2.27 16.65 -15.29
C GLY A 390 2.80 16.07 -16.59
N TYR A 391 4.12 16.02 -16.66
CA TYR A 391 4.85 15.34 -17.71
C TYR A 391 5.94 14.48 -17.11
N TYR A 392 6.02 13.24 -17.56
CA TYR A 392 6.96 12.28 -17.04
C TYR A 392 7.57 11.47 -18.18
N HIS A 393 8.83 11.17 -18.03
CA HIS A 393 9.58 10.33 -18.93
C HIS A 393 10.10 9.12 -18.18
N THR A 394 9.70 7.92 -18.60
CA THR A 394 10.25 6.69 -18.03
C THR A 394 11.47 6.27 -18.84
N LYS A 395 12.55 5.90 -18.16
CA LYS A 395 13.80 5.47 -18.79
C LYS A 395 13.98 3.98 -18.63
N SER A 396 14.26 3.28 -19.73
CA SER A 396 14.93 2.00 -19.69
C SER A 396 16.41 2.28 -19.92
N GLU A 397 17.20 2.25 -18.85
CA GLU A 397 18.65 2.34 -18.99
C GLU A 397 19.18 0.93 -19.02
N VAL A 398 20.04 0.59 -19.94
CA VAL A 398 20.86 -0.65 -20.01
C VAL A 398 20.12 -1.98 -19.81
N PRO A 399 20.13 -2.89 -20.79
CA PRO A 399 19.58 -4.24 -20.65
C PRO A 399 20.11 -4.94 -19.39
N GLY A 400 19.18 -5.41 -18.54
CA GLY A 400 19.52 -6.08 -17.28
C GLY A 400 19.64 -5.17 -16.06
N ALA A 401 19.58 -3.85 -16.20
CA ALA A 401 19.42 -2.94 -15.07
C ALA A 401 17.99 -3.00 -14.50
N GLY A 402 17.81 -2.58 -13.23
CA GLY A 402 16.52 -2.65 -12.56
C GLY A 402 15.40 -1.91 -13.30
N CYS A 403 15.70 -0.83 -14.01
CA CYS A 403 14.75 -0.05 -14.79
C CYS A 403 14.18 -0.78 -16.00
N ASP A 404 14.91 -1.68 -16.63
CA ASP A 404 14.41 -2.50 -17.72
C ASP A 404 13.32 -3.45 -17.29
N ARG A 405 13.34 -3.83 -16.01
CA ARG A 405 12.45 -4.82 -15.44
C ARG A 405 11.37 -4.22 -14.56
N TYR A 406 11.52 -2.95 -14.20
CA TYR A 406 10.69 -2.30 -13.22
C TYR A 406 9.97 -1.10 -13.83
N GLY A 407 8.69 -1.16 -13.96
CA GLY A 407 7.89 -0.06 -14.46
C GLY A 407 7.04 -0.39 -15.66
N ARG A 408 7.19 -1.58 -16.22
CA ARG A 408 6.37 -2.08 -17.31
C ARG A 408 6.07 -3.55 -17.21
N TYR A 409 5.10 -3.97 -17.99
CA TYR A 409 4.86 -5.36 -18.36
C TYR A 409 5.98 -5.78 -19.33
N GLN A 410 7.01 -6.38 -18.80
CA GLN A 410 8.30 -6.46 -19.44
C GLN A 410 8.52 -7.64 -20.36
N SER A 411 7.62 -8.63 -20.31
CA SER A 411 7.75 -9.78 -21.20
C SER A 411 7.67 -9.41 -22.68
N GLU A 412 7.42 -8.12 -23.01
CA GLU A 412 6.81 -7.79 -24.27
C GLU A 412 7.37 -6.55 -24.97
N ILE A 413 8.31 -5.86 -24.34
CA ILE A 413 8.95 -4.70 -24.96
C ILE A 413 10.29 -5.15 -25.46
N SER A 414 10.46 -5.08 -26.77
CA SER A 414 11.75 -5.31 -27.42
C SER A 414 12.80 -4.37 -26.83
N ALA A 415 14.02 -4.85 -26.69
CA ALA A 415 15.13 -4.03 -26.25
C ALA A 415 15.19 -2.74 -27.13
N GLY A 416 15.08 -1.58 -26.49
CA GLY A 416 15.02 -0.27 -27.16
C GLY A 416 13.66 0.42 -27.18
N GLU A 417 12.54 -0.27 -26.93
CA GLU A 417 11.21 0.35 -26.84
C GLU A 417 10.86 0.82 -25.41
N GLY A 418 11.83 0.82 -24.52
CA GLY A 418 11.67 0.97 -23.09
C GLY A 418 11.27 2.35 -22.57
N GLN A 419 11.23 3.39 -23.36
CA GLN A 419 10.96 4.76 -22.91
C GLN A 419 9.51 5.14 -23.16
N ASN A 420 8.85 5.69 -22.12
CA ASN A 420 7.51 6.25 -22.24
C ASN A 420 7.49 7.71 -21.90
N ASN A 421 6.71 8.43 -22.67
CA ASN A 421 6.30 9.78 -22.33
C ASN A 421 4.88 9.74 -21.77
N VAL A 422 4.71 10.21 -20.54
CA VAL A 422 3.44 10.22 -19.83
C VAL A 422 2.98 11.66 -19.63
N TRP A 423 1.79 11.94 -20.10
CA TRP A 423 1.09 13.20 -19.85
C TRP A 423 -0.10 12.92 -18.95
N ASP A 424 -0.23 13.65 -17.86
CA ASP A 424 -1.43 13.64 -17.06
C ASP A 424 -1.96 15.05 -16.84
N GLY A 425 -3.27 15.15 -16.72
CA GLY A 425 -3.96 16.40 -16.42
C GLY A 425 -5.20 16.15 -15.59
N LEU A 426 -5.48 17.06 -14.68
CA LEU A 426 -6.64 17.01 -13.80
C LEU A 426 -7.17 18.43 -13.61
N THR A 427 -8.50 18.60 -13.71
CA THR A 427 -9.16 19.81 -13.26
C THR A 427 -10.38 19.47 -12.44
N GLY A 428 -10.73 20.35 -11.50
CA GLY A 428 -11.89 20.10 -10.66
C GLY A 428 -12.34 21.32 -9.89
N ILE A 429 -13.45 21.12 -9.22
CA ILE A 429 -14.14 22.14 -8.42
C ILE A 429 -14.52 21.58 -7.06
N GLU A 430 -14.48 22.44 -6.06
CA GLU A 430 -15.15 22.27 -4.78
C GLU A 430 -16.12 23.43 -4.62
N TYR A 431 -17.41 23.14 -4.53
CA TYR A 431 -18.45 24.12 -4.36
C TYR A 431 -19.32 23.80 -3.16
N ARG A 432 -19.42 24.75 -2.23
CA ARG A 432 -20.27 24.68 -1.04
C ARG A 432 -21.46 25.61 -1.20
N PHE A 433 -22.63 25.15 -0.88
CA PHE A 433 -23.85 25.90 -1.00
C PHE A 433 -24.83 25.60 0.16
N ASP A 434 -25.99 26.21 0.18
CA ASP A 434 -26.95 26.06 1.27
C ASP A 434 -26.33 26.33 2.65
N LYS A 435 -25.65 27.47 2.80
CA LYS A 435 -24.94 27.87 4.03
C LYS A 435 -23.87 26.86 4.45
N ASP A 436 -23.13 26.34 3.48
CA ASP A 436 -22.07 25.32 3.64
C ASP A 436 -22.55 23.94 4.11
N ARG A 437 -23.86 23.64 4.10
CA ARG A 437 -24.43 22.36 4.46
C ARG A 437 -24.34 21.33 3.31
N SER A 438 -24.35 21.84 2.09
CA SER A 438 -24.27 21.03 0.88
C SER A 438 -22.96 21.29 0.15
N GLN A 439 -22.40 20.26 -0.49
CA GLN A 439 -21.10 20.33 -1.15
C GLN A 439 -21.08 19.49 -2.43
N LEU A 440 -20.48 20.05 -3.47
CA LEU A 440 -20.10 19.35 -4.69
C LEU A 440 -18.58 19.37 -4.83
N LEU A 441 -18.01 18.18 -4.91
CA LEU A 441 -16.63 17.95 -5.35
C LEU A 441 -16.71 17.24 -6.69
N ALA A 442 -16.10 17.79 -7.73
CA ALA A 442 -16.06 17.13 -9.03
C ALA A 442 -14.72 17.35 -9.71
N SER A 443 -14.22 16.35 -10.39
CA SER A 443 -13.00 16.47 -11.18
C SER A 443 -13.04 15.59 -12.42
N ILE A 444 -12.42 16.08 -13.47
CA ILE A 444 -12.11 15.33 -14.69
C ILE A 444 -10.61 15.24 -14.87
N GLY A 445 -10.15 14.11 -15.36
CA GLY A 445 -8.74 13.84 -15.57
C GLY A 445 -8.49 13.12 -16.88
N VAL A 446 -7.30 13.32 -17.40
CA VAL A 446 -6.80 12.66 -18.62
C VAL A 446 -5.37 12.18 -18.38
N ARG A 447 -5.03 11.01 -18.94
CA ARG A 447 -3.67 10.50 -18.98
C ARG A 447 -3.40 9.86 -20.32
N ASN A 448 -2.21 10.13 -20.87
CA ASN A 448 -1.70 9.52 -22.09
C ASN A 448 -0.28 9.03 -21.86
N ASP A 449 -0.05 7.75 -22.09
CA ASP A 449 1.29 7.17 -22.11
C ASP A 449 1.63 6.81 -23.56
N ARG A 450 2.74 7.33 -24.06
CA ARG A 450 3.24 7.07 -25.42
C ARG A 450 4.63 6.47 -25.36
N LEU A 451 4.87 5.49 -26.22
CA LEU A 451 6.21 4.97 -26.45
C LEU A 451 7.09 6.05 -27.13
N GLU A 452 8.40 5.83 -27.14
CA GLU A 452 9.36 6.76 -27.76
C GLU A 452 9.06 7.01 -29.25
N ASN A 453 8.58 5.98 -29.96
CA ASN A 453 8.14 6.11 -31.37
C ASN A 453 6.79 6.84 -31.53
N GLY A 454 6.22 7.39 -30.45
CA GLY A 454 4.95 8.12 -30.48
C GLY A 454 3.69 7.25 -30.43
N ARG A 455 3.82 5.91 -30.49
CA ARG A 455 2.69 4.97 -30.40
C ARG A 455 1.97 5.11 -29.05
N LEU A 456 0.65 5.23 -29.09
CA LEU A 456 -0.18 5.29 -27.89
C LEU A 456 -0.22 3.92 -27.23
N TYR A 457 0.23 3.85 -25.98
CA TYR A 457 0.27 2.62 -25.21
C TYR A 457 -0.85 2.55 -24.17
N TYR A 458 -1.16 3.68 -23.52
CA TYR A 458 -2.21 3.79 -22.53
C TYR A 458 -2.90 5.14 -22.63
N ASN A 459 -4.22 5.12 -22.52
CA ASN A 459 -5.03 6.33 -22.40
C ASN A 459 -6.07 6.13 -21.33
N GLU A 460 -6.26 7.14 -20.48
CA GLU A 460 -7.32 7.14 -19.47
C GLU A 460 -8.04 8.49 -19.45
N ARG A 461 -9.35 8.45 -19.36
CA ARG A 461 -10.20 9.58 -19.03
C ARG A 461 -10.95 9.24 -17.76
N ALA A 462 -10.92 10.12 -16.78
CA ALA A 462 -11.51 9.90 -15.46
C ALA A 462 -12.50 11.01 -15.13
N LEU A 463 -13.60 10.61 -14.51
CA LEU A 463 -14.58 11.48 -13.86
C LEU A 463 -14.72 11.03 -12.42
N ASN A 464 -14.48 11.94 -11.46
CA ASN A 464 -14.74 11.67 -10.05
C ASN A 464 -15.68 12.74 -9.52
N TYR A 465 -16.63 12.35 -8.69
CA TYR A 465 -17.52 13.29 -8.02
C TYR A 465 -17.95 12.79 -6.65
N THR A 466 -18.20 13.74 -5.77
CA THR A 466 -18.91 13.56 -4.51
C THR A 466 -19.88 14.74 -4.37
N PHE A 467 -21.15 14.43 -4.28
CA PHE A 467 -22.21 15.40 -4.11
C PHE A 467 -22.95 15.10 -2.81
N ASN A 468 -22.78 15.96 -1.82
CA ASN A 468 -23.50 15.90 -0.56
C ASN A 468 -24.61 16.94 -0.58
N TYR A 469 -25.85 16.51 -0.47
CA TYR A 469 -27.02 17.37 -0.46
C TYR A 469 -27.76 17.26 0.86
N TYR A 470 -27.81 18.35 1.58
CA TYR A 470 -28.60 18.47 2.80
C TYR A 470 -30.08 18.63 2.45
N LEU A 471 -30.93 17.76 2.96
CA LEU A 471 -32.36 17.79 2.72
C LEU A 471 -33.05 18.67 3.76
N LYS A 472 -33.24 18.18 4.97
CA LYS A 472 -33.86 18.88 6.09
C LYS A 472 -33.61 18.13 7.39
N GLY A 473 -33.45 18.83 8.50
CA GLY A 473 -33.29 18.21 9.82
C GLY A 473 -32.01 17.38 9.91
N ALA A 474 -32.13 16.08 10.08
CA ALA A 474 -31.02 15.16 10.21
C ALA A 474 -30.65 14.46 8.89
N TYR A 475 -31.32 14.75 7.79
CA TYR A 475 -31.21 13.99 6.55
C TYR A 475 -30.30 14.66 5.53
N SER A 476 -29.42 13.88 4.92
CA SER A 476 -28.67 14.27 3.74
C SER A 476 -28.48 13.09 2.79
N LEU A 477 -28.34 13.40 1.50
CA LEU A 477 -28.00 12.44 0.45
C LEU A 477 -26.57 12.66 0.01
N GLU A 478 -25.85 11.58 -0.19
CA GLU A 478 -24.53 11.60 -0.78
C GLU A 478 -24.50 10.72 -2.03
N PHE A 479 -23.98 11.29 -3.10
CA PHE A 479 -23.70 10.58 -4.34
C PHE A 479 -22.19 10.63 -4.56
N THR A 480 -21.54 9.49 -4.63
CA THR A 480 -20.12 9.39 -4.90
C THR A 480 -19.91 8.50 -6.11
N GLY A 481 -19.10 8.94 -7.04
CA GLY A 481 -18.82 8.16 -8.23
C GLY A 481 -17.40 8.39 -8.75
N ARG A 482 -16.90 7.34 -9.39
CA ARG A 482 -15.62 7.33 -10.08
C ARG A 482 -15.78 6.50 -11.34
N HIS A 483 -15.61 7.12 -12.48
CA HIS A 483 -15.79 6.50 -13.78
C HIS A 483 -14.53 6.70 -14.60
N ARG A 484 -14.09 5.66 -15.28
CA ARG A 484 -12.88 5.66 -16.09
C ARG A 484 -13.14 4.98 -17.41
N MET A 485 -12.72 5.62 -18.47
CA MET A 485 -12.60 5.03 -19.79
C MET A 485 -11.11 4.82 -20.06
N ARG A 486 -10.72 3.63 -20.43
CA ARG A 486 -9.34 3.21 -20.61
C ARG A 486 -9.13 2.56 -21.95
N PHE A 487 -7.93 2.75 -22.46
CA PHE A 487 -7.37 2.03 -23.57
C PHE A 487 -5.98 1.55 -23.16
N GLU A 488 -5.69 0.29 -23.39
CA GLU A 488 -4.37 -0.32 -23.17
C GLU A 488 -4.02 -1.12 -24.42
N GLU A 489 -2.78 -0.99 -24.91
CA GLU A 489 -2.37 -1.73 -26.09
C GLU A 489 -2.11 -3.21 -25.81
N GLY A 490 -2.55 -4.01 -26.69
CA GLY A 490 -2.67 -5.43 -26.95
C GLY A 490 -1.93 -6.49 -26.19
N GLN A 491 -0.78 -6.26 -25.59
CA GLN A 491 -0.05 -7.37 -25.01
C GLN A 491 -0.41 -7.66 -23.55
N ASN A 492 -0.85 -6.65 -22.81
CA ASN A 492 -1.40 -6.85 -21.46
C ASN A 492 -2.68 -7.70 -21.45
N ALA A 493 -3.29 -7.86 -22.61
CA ALA A 493 -4.41 -8.74 -22.81
C ALA A 493 -4.02 -10.22 -22.76
N LYS A 494 -2.81 -10.60 -23.19
CA LYS A 494 -2.36 -12.00 -23.12
C LYS A 494 -2.17 -12.50 -21.70
N ASP A 495 -1.69 -11.64 -20.81
CA ASP A 495 -1.52 -11.99 -19.40
C ASP A 495 -2.86 -12.13 -18.66
N ARG A 496 -3.93 -11.59 -19.23
CA ARG A 496 -5.29 -11.68 -18.71
C ARG A 496 -6.15 -12.73 -19.41
N GLY A 497 -5.55 -13.63 -20.19
CA GLY A 497 -6.24 -14.75 -20.86
C GLY A 497 -6.98 -14.36 -22.12
N ASP A 498 -6.35 -14.51 -23.26
CA ASP A 498 -6.91 -14.54 -24.63
C ASP A 498 -7.64 -13.28 -25.14
N LEU A 499 -7.70 -12.20 -24.39
CA LEU A 499 -8.34 -10.97 -24.83
C LEU A 499 -7.29 -10.03 -25.42
N GLN A 500 -7.20 -9.96 -26.72
CA GLN A 500 -6.51 -8.87 -27.42
C GLN A 500 -7.35 -7.59 -27.25
N ILE A 501 -7.03 -6.78 -26.23
CA ILE A 501 -7.78 -5.56 -25.99
C ILE A 501 -7.09 -4.40 -26.66
N SER A 502 -7.38 -4.20 -27.91
CA SER A 502 -7.14 -2.92 -28.59
C SER A 502 -8.38 -2.02 -28.55
N VAL A 503 -9.37 -2.36 -27.74
CA VAL A 503 -10.65 -1.64 -27.68
C VAL A 503 -10.73 -0.87 -26.35
N PRO A 504 -11.20 0.38 -26.37
CA PRO A 504 -11.47 1.10 -25.12
C PRO A 504 -12.46 0.33 -24.24
N TRP A 505 -12.18 0.30 -22.95
CA TRP A 505 -13.04 -0.32 -21.96
C TRP A 505 -13.31 0.63 -20.81
N ALA A 506 -14.39 0.42 -20.08
CA ALA A 506 -14.81 1.28 -19.00
C ALA A 506 -14.89 0.51 -17.68
N GLN A 507 -14.53 1.19 -16.61
CA GLN A 507 -14.80 0.73 -15.25
C GLN A 507 -15.25 1.90 -14.39
N GLY A 508 -16.04 1.61 -13.39
CA GLY A 508 -16.42 2.63 -12.43
C GLY A 508 -17.25 2.09 -11.30
N PHE A 509 -17.47 2.97 -10.35
CA PHE A 509 -18.46 2.75 -9.32
C PHE A 509 -19.31 3.99 -9.12
N HIS A 510 -20.52 3.78 -8.66
CA HIS A 510 -21.43 4.79 -8.15
C HIS A 510 -22.02 4.31 -6.83
N GLN A 511 -22.06 5.20 -5.86
CA GLN A 511 -22.68 4.95 -4.56
C GLN A 511 -23.66 6.07 -4.22
N THR A 512 -24.83 5.68 -3.79
CA THR A 512 -25.82 6.59 -3.20
C THR A 512 -25.97 6.25 -1.72
N ALA A 513 -25.86 7.25 -0.85
CA ALA A 513 -26.02 7.06 0.58
C ALA A 513 -27.02 8.04 1.17
N LEU A 514 -27.98 7.54 1.94
CA LEU A 514 -28.84 8.31 2.82
C LEU A 514 -28.18 8.37 4.19
N LYS A 515 -27.86 9.58 4.64
CA LYS A 515 -27.32 9.83 5.97
C LYS A 515 -28.42 10.40 6.87
N ILE A 516 -28.64 9.79 8.01
CA ILE A 516 -29.56 10.25 9.04
C ILE A 516 -28.72 10.55 10.29
N ALA A 517 -28.30 11.82 10.38
CA ALA A 517 -27.40 12.25 11.43
C ALA A 517 -28.04 12.11 12.82
N PRO A 518 -27.26 11.78 13.87
CA PRO A 518 -25.83 11.45 13.81
C PRO A 518 -25.55 9.96 13.61
N LYS A 519 -26.56 9.09 13.53
CA LYS A 519 -26.43 7.65 13.79
C LYS A 519 -26.39 6.77 12.56
N TRP A 520 -27.18 7.02 11.53
CA TRP A 520 -27.37 6.08 10.42
C TRP A 520 -26.77 6.54 9.11
N VAL A 521 -26.18 5.59 8.39
CA VAL A 521 -25.86 5.74 6.96
C VAL A 521 -26.32 4.47 6.24
N ILE A 522 -27.19 4.63 5.26
CA ILE A 522 -27.69 3.54 4.40
C ILE A 522 -27.17 3.83 3.00
N ALA A 523 -26.42 2.92 2.43
CA ALA A 523 -25.80 3.11 1.13
C ALA A 523 -26.07 1.94 0.20
N GLN A 524 -26.20 2.26 -1.09
CA GLN A 524 -26.24 1.33 -2.20
C GLN A 524 -25.08 1.64 -3.13
N GLY A 525 -24.35 0.63 -3.59
CA GLY A 525 -23.25 0.74 -4.52
C GLY A 525 -23.44 -0.11 -5.76
N ILE A 526 -22.97 0.40 -6.89
CA ILE A 526 -22.92 -0.31 -8.16
C ILE A 526 -21.52 -0.11 -8.73
N GLU A 527 -20.82 -1.20 -9.00
CA GLU A 527 -19.54 -1.20 -9.70
C GLU A 527 -19.73 -1.87 -11.06
N TYR A 528 -18.98 -1.42 -12.06
CA TYR A 528 -19.04 -2.00 -13.40
C TYR A 528 -17.66 -2.09 -14.04
N TYR A 529 -17.53 -3.05 -14.98
CA TYR A 529 -16.29 -3.36 -15.66
C TYR A 529 -16.58 -4.00 -17.02
N THR A 530 -16.01 -3.47 -18.10
CA THR A 530 -16.39 -3.88 -19.47
C THR A 530 -15.25 -4.52 -20.27
N ILE A 531 -14.12 -4.84 -19.65
CA ILE A 531 -12.91 -5.32 -20.36
C ILE A 531 -13.13 -6.67 -21.09
N THR A 532 -14.10 -7.47 -20.64
CA THR A 532 -14.40 -8.78 -21.20
C THR A 532 -15.33 -8.72 -22.42
N GLY A 533 -15.62 -7.50 -22.94
CA GLY A 533 -16.60 -7.29 -24.03
C GLY A 533 -18.05 -7.34 -23.55
N GLN A 534 -18.33 -7.97 -22.40
CA GLN A 534 -19.63 -7.90 -21.73
C GLN A 534 -19.49 -7.19 -20.40
N PRO A 535 -20.40 -6.26 -20.08
CA PRO A 535 -20.34 -5.55 -18.82
C PRO A 535 -20.56 -6.49 -17.64
N ALA A 536 -19.59 -6.54 -16.73
CA ALA A 536 -19.75 -7.17 -15.44
C ALA A 536 -20.23 -6.12 -14.43
N TRP A 537 -21.33 -6.42 -13.75
CA TRP A 537 -21.94 -5.57 -12.74
C TRP A 537 -21.78 -6.18 -11.35
N TYR A 538 -21.47 -5.35 -10.38
CA TYR A 538 -21.32 -5.70 -8.98
C TYR A 538 -22.23 -4.78 -8.17
N VAL A 539 -23.26 -5.34 -7.56
CA VAL A 539 -24.24 -4.57 -6.79
C VAL A 539 -24.08 -4.89 -5.32
N ASN A 540 -24.11 -3.87 -4.50
CA ASN A 540 -23.99 -4.03 -3.06
C ASN A 540 -24.83 -3.00 -2.29
N GLY A 541 -25.05 -3.29 -1.01
CA GLY A 541 -25.67 -2.39 -0.07
C GLY A 541 -24.97 -2.43 1.28
N SER A 542 -25.05 -1.34 2.02
CA SER A 542 -24.54 -1.31 3.39
C SER A 542 -25.37 -0.43 4.30
N ILE A 543 -25.39 -0.80 5.57
CA ILE A 543 -26.01 -0.04 6.66
C ILE A 543 -24.95 0.16 7.73
N LEU A 544 -24.72 1.40 8.12
CA LEU A 544 -23.84 1.76 9.23
C LEU A 544 -24.66 2.41 10.33
N TYR A 545 -24.49 1.93 11.55
CA TYR A 545 -25.05 2.51 12.75
C TYR A 545 -23.95 2.93 13.72
N ARG A 546 -23.99 4.16 14.19
CA ARG A 546 -23.07 4.71 15.18
C ARG A 546 -23.71 4.70 16.56
N PHE A 547 -23.11 3.98 17.49
CA PHE A 547 -23.50 3.99 18.90
C PHE A 547 -23.01 5.25 19.58
N THR A 548 -21.73 5.58 19.35
CA THR A 548 -21.02 6.75 19.85
C THR A 548 -20.20 7.38 18.72
N SER A 549 -19.48 8.46 19.00
CA SER A 549 -18.54 9.05 18.05
C SER A 549 -17.38 8.12 17.64
N GLY A 550 -17.04 7.13 18.49
CA GLY A 550 -15.93 6.20 18.25
C GLY A 550 -16.37 4.75 18.03
N SER A 551 -17.66 4.43 18.19
CA SER A 551 -18.15 3.06 18.12
C SER A 551 -19.28 2.93 17.12
N ASN A 552 -19.18 1.93 16.22
CA ASN A 552 -20.16 1.71 15.17
C ASN A 552 -20.24 0.23 14.76
N VAL A 553 -21.34 -0.11 14.11
CA VAL A 553 -21.50 -1.36 13.38
C VAL A 553 -21.86 -1.04 11.94
N LYS A 554 -21.25 -1.77 11.00
CA LYS A 554 -21.53 -1.71 9.57
C LYS A 554 -21.85 -3.09 9.05
N ILE A 555 -22.95 -3.22 8.35
CA ILE A 555 -23.34 -4.43 7.64
C ILE A 555 -23.26 -4.13 6.15
N PHE A 556 -22.59 -4.99 5.42
CA PHE A 556 -22.45 -4.95 3.97
C PHE A 556 -22.97 -6.26 3.39
N ALA A 557 -23.71 -6.18 2.29
CA ALA A 557 -24.18 -7.34 1.54
C ALA A 557 -24.08 -7.07 0.05
N GLY A 558 -23.66 -8.07 -0.70
CA GLY A 558 -23.58 -7.99 -2.16
C GLY A 558 -22.20 -8.28 -2.72
N GLN A 559 -21.92 -7.70 -3.87
CA GLN A 559 -20.72 -7.94 -4.66
C GLN A 559 -19.83 -6.71 -4.69
N GLN A 560 -18.52 -6.92 -4.65
CA GLN A 560 -17.50 -5.89 -4.79
C GLN A 560 -16.43 -6.38 -5.77
N GLN A 561 -16.08 -5.55 -6.74
CA GLN A 561 -15.01 -5.85 -7.67
C GLN A 561 -13.66 -5.88 -6.94
N GLY A 562 -12.86 -6.89 -7.24
CA GLY A 562 -11.44 -6.90 -6.90
C GLY A 562 -10.65 -5.94 -7.79
N GLY A 563 -9.44 -5.64 -7.39
CA GLY A 563 -8.55 -4.82 -8.19
C GLY A 563 -7.51 -4.07 -7.37
N LEU A 564 -6.65 -3.35 -8.08
CA LEU A 564 -5.60 -2.55 -7.47
C LEU A 564 -6.20 -1.27 -6.84
N ARG A 565 -5.90 -1.04 -5.58
CA ARG A 565 -6.21 0.20 -4.86
C ARG A 565 -4.92 0.85 -4.40
N CYS A 566 -4.81 2.16 -4.59
CA CYS A 566 -3.63 2.92 -4.22
C CYS A 566 -4.00 4.11 -3.34
N VAL A 567 -3.15 4.37 -2.34
CA VAL A 567 -3.24 5.53 -1.44
C VAL A 567 -1.85 6.12 -1.30
N SER A 568 -1.69 7.39 -1.64
CA SER A 568 -0.41 8.11 -1.52
C SER A 568 0.78 7.36 -2.14
N GLY A 569 0.58 6.74 -3.33
CA GLY A 569 1.62 6.01 -4.06
C GLY A 569 1.91 4.59 -3.55
N VAL A 570 1.21 4.15 -2.52
CA VAL A 570 1.23 2.75 -2.07
C VAL A 570 0.00 2.05 -2.63
N CYS A 571 0.22 0.94 -3.31
CA CYS A 571 -0.85 0.22 -4.00
C CYS A 571 -0.97 -1.21 -3.45
N ARG A 572 -2.19 -1.76 -3.50
CA ARG A 572 -2.48 -3.13 -3.11
C ARG A 572 -3.59 -3.72 -3.95
N ILE A 573 -3.46 -4.99 -4.32
CA ILE A 573 -4.51 -5.75 -4.98
C ILE A 573 -5.48 -6.29 -3.93
N PHE A 574 -6.75 -5.96 -4.09
CA PHE A 574 -7.85 -6.48 -3.28
C PHE A 574 -8.57 -7.58 -4.06
N PRO A 575 -8.85 -8.73 -3.44
CA PRO A 575 -9.66 -9.77 -4.08
C PRO A 575 -11.10 -9.30 -4.23
N ALA A 576 -11.78 -9.82 -5.24
CA ALA A 576 -13.22 -9.66 -5.35
C ALA A 576 -13.92 -10.25 -4.12
N PHE A 577 -15.06 -9.67 -3.75
CA PHE A 577 -15.88 -10.13 -2.64
C PHE A 577 -17.32 -10.29 -3.08
N GLU A 578 -17.91 -11.41 -2.74
CA GLU A 578 -19.36 -11.65 -2.84
C GLU A 578 -19.83 -12.30 -1.56
N GLY A 579 -20.81 -11.69 -0.89
CA GLY A 579 -21.29 -12.22 0.39
C GLY A 579 -21.85 -11.16 1.33
N VAL A 580 -21.84 -11.50 2.60
CA VAL A 580 -22.26 -10.63 3.70
C VAL A 580 -21.09 -10.42 4.65
N ARG A 581 -20.90 -9.17 5.08
CA ARG A 581 -19.85 -8.76 6.02
C ARG A 581 -20.42 -7.84 7.09
N ALA A 582 -20.16 -8.15 8.35
CA ALA A 582 -20.45 -7.29 9.48
C ALA A 582 -19.12 -6.79 10.09
N GLU A 583 -19.01 -5.51 10.30
CA GLU A 583 -17.85 -4.85 10.91
C GLU A 583 -18.32 -4.13 12.17
N LEU A 584 -17.76 -4.47 13.32
CA LEU A 584 -18.02 -3.83 14.60
C LEU A 584 -16.74 -3.13 15.06
N THR A 585 -16.83 -1.85 15.31
CA THR A 585 -15.77 -1.07 15.96
C THR A 585 -16.28 -0.57 17.30
N LEU A 586 -15.55 -0.89 18.37
CA LEU A 586 -15.83 -0.44 19.73
C LEU A 586 -14.66 0.38 20.24
N ARG A 587 -14.96 1.49 20.91
CA ARG A 587 -13.96 2.31 21.59
C ARG A 587 -14.44 2.51 23.04
N TYR A 588 -13.63 2.01 23.96
CA TYR A 588 -13.85 2.08 25.40
C TYR A 588 -13.05 3.19 26.05
#